data_6147d0e8c951343765919848295ac343
#
_entry.id   6147d0e8c951343765919848295ac343
#
_cell.length_a   1.000
_cell.length_b   1.000
_cell.length_c   1.000
_cell.angle_alpha   90.00
_cell.angle_beta   90.00
_cell.angle_gamma   90.00
#
_symmetry.space_group_name_H-M   'P 1'
#
loop_
_entity.id
_entity.type
_entity.pdbx_description
1 polymer ?
#
loop_
_entity_poly.entity_id
_entity_poly.type
_entity_poly.pdbx_seq_one_letter_code
_entity_poly.pdbx_strand_id
1 'polypeptide(L)'
;MEVEYGTLQDIGSWMELVRQVRWNFPGLETQAALEDHRRTVLRFMGEQRALCVKDGDKVIGVLLLSKKHNMICCLAVDPAHRRNGIASALLEKALLELDRSKNITVTTFRENDEKGVAPRGLYKRFGFTEGKLLVEFGYPVQEFVLRGKVQ
;
A
#
# COMPACT_ATOMS: atom_id res chain seq x y z
N MET A 1 -17.85 6.28 -0.72
CA MET A 1 -16.62 5.47 -0.91
C MET A 1 -16.41 4.58 0.29
N GLU A 2 -16.38 3.29 0.08
CA GLU A 2 -16.27 2.33 1.16
C GLU A 2 -15.01 1.49 1.02
N VAL A 3 -14.27 1.34 2.13
CA VAL A 3 -13.10 0.47 2.20
C VAL A 3 -13.57 -0.89 2.73
N GLU A 4 -13.24 -1.95 1.99
CA GLU A 4 -13.66 -3.31 2.30
C GLU A 4 -12.44 -4.22 2.42
N TYR A 5 -12.63 -5.37 3.07
CA TYR A 5 -11.63 -6.44 2.99
C TYR A 5 -11.73 -7.09 1.62
N GLY A 6 -10.58 -7.23 0.94
CA GLY A 6 -10.52 -7.97 -0.31
C GLY A 6 -10.72 -9.45 -0.06
N THR A 7 -11.46 -10.10 -0.97
CA THR A 7 -11.75 -11.53 -0.88
C THR A 7 -11.24 -12.26 -2.12
N LEU A 8 -11.30 -13.58 -2.11
CA LEU A 8 -10.85 -14.40 -3.25
C LEU A 8 -11.54 -14.01 -4.56
N GLN A 9 -12.79 -13.53 -4.48
CA GLN A 9 -13.53 -13.10 -5.67
C GLN A 9 -12.90 -11.86 -6.29
N ASP A 10 -12.16 -11.08 -5.53
CA ASP A 10 -11.55 -9.83 -6.00
C ASP A 10 -10.19 -10.02 -6.63
N ILE A 11 -9.60 -11.22 -6.56
CA ILE A 11 -8.19 -11.43 -6.94
C ILE A 11 -7.91 -11.06 -8.40
N GLY A 12 -8.81 -11.39 -9.31
CA GLY A 12 -8.63 -11.06 -10.74
C GLY A 12 -8.55 -9.57 -10.98
N SER A 13 -9.51 -8.81 -10.45
CA SER A 13 -9.55 -7.36 -10.58
C SER A 13 -8.40 -6.69 -9.80
N TRP A 14 -8.06 -7.23 -8.63
CA TRP A 14 -6.92 -6.75 -7.83
C TRP A 14 -5.62 -6.83 -8.63
N MET A 15 -5.34 -8.00 -9.23
CA MET A 15 -4.11 -8.19 -9.99
C MET A 15 -4.10 -7.39 -11.30
N GLU A 16 -5.27 -7.12 -11.87
CA GLU A 16 -5.36 -6.23 -13.03
C GLU A 16 -4.87 -4.83 -12.67
N LEU A 17 -5.29 -4.30 -11.52
CA LEU A 17 -4.79 -3.02 -11.03
C LEU A 17 -3.28 -3.07 -10.79
N VAL A 18 -2.78 -4.12 -10.15
CA VAL A 18 -1.35 -4.27 -9.89
C VAL A 18 -0.55 -4.25 -11.19
N ARG A 19 -1.03 -4.94 -12.25
CA ARG A 19 -0.36 -4.91 -13.55
C ARG A 19 -0.30 -3.51 -14.15
N GLN A 20 -1.38 -2.74 -14.01
CA GLN A 20 -1.43 -1.36 -14.53
C GLN A 20 -0.40 -0.45 -13.89
N VAL A 21 -0.08 -0.68 -12.61
CA VAL A 21 0.77 0.21 -11.83
C VAL A 21 2.09 -0.43 -11.42
N ARG A 22 2.45 -1.58 -12.01
CA ARG A 22 3.60 -2.38 -11.56
C ARG A 22 4.94 -1.65 -11.58
N TRP A 23 5.12 -0.69 -12.50
CA TRP A 23 6.35 0.10 -12.55
C TRP A 23 6.48 1.08 -11.38
N ASN A 24 5.42 1.27 -10.61
CA ASN A 24 5.46 2.03 -9.36
C ASN A 24 5.85 1.17 -8.16
N PHE A 25 6.15 -0.12 -8.38
CA PHE A 25 6.54 -1.04 -7.32
C PHE A 25 7.82 -1.75 -7.71
N PRO A 26 8.94 -1.49 -6.99
CA PRO A 26 10.16 -2.24 -7.20
C PRO A 26 9.91 -3.74 -7.05
N GLY A 27 10.45 -4.53 -7.97
CA GLY A 27 10.38 -5.97 -7.89
C GLY A 27 9.20 -6.63 -8.60
N LEU A 28 8.33 -5.87 -9.31
CA LEU A 28 7.19 -6.44 -10.04
C LEU A 28 7.35 -6.40 -11.56
N GLU A 29 8.59 -6.34 -12.05
CA GLU A 29 8.87 -6.18 -13.48
C GLU A 29 8.66 -7.46 -14.30
N THR A 30 8.65 -8.63 -13.67
CA THR A 30 8.55 -9.92 -14.38
C THR A 30 7.23 -10.61 -14.11
N GLN A 31 6.85 -11.53 -15.02
CA GLN A 31 5.66 -12.36 -14.83
C GLN A 31 5.80 -13.24 -13.58
N ALA A 32 6.98 -13.76 -13.32
CA ALA A 32 7.23 -14.58 -12.12
C ALA A 32 7.03 -13.76 -10.85
N ALA A 33 7.49 -12.52 -10.82
CA ALA A 33 7.32 -11.63 -9.67
C ALA A 33 5.84 -11.28 -9.45
N LEU A 34 5.08 -11.07 -10.53
CA LEU A 34 3.64 -10.84 -10.43
C LEU A 34 2.91 -12.06 -9.86
N GLU A 35 3.31 -13.28 -10.26
CA GLU A 35 2.71 -14.51 -9.72
C GLU A 35 3.02 -14.67 -8.24
N ASP A 36 4.24 -14.37 -7.81
CA ASP A 36 4.60 -14.39 -6.39
C ASP A 36 3.78 -13.37 -5.62
N HIS A 37 3.59 -12.17 -6.17
CA HIS A 37 2.77 -11.13 -5.55
C HIS A 37 1.32 -11.58 -5.43
N ARG A 38 0.78 -12.24 -6.45
CA ARG A 38 -0.57 -12.80 -6.40
C ARG A 38 -0.74 -13.78 -5.24
N ARG A 39 0.22 -14.66 -5.03
CA ARG A 39 0.21 -15.59 -3.89
C ARG A 39 0.23 -14.83 -2.55
N THR A 40 1.02 -13.78 -2.47
CA THR A 40 1.08 -12.92 -1.28
C THR A 40 -0.27 -12.26 -1.02
N VAL A 41 -0.89 -11.70 -2.06
CA VAL A 41 -2.22 -11.08 -1.94
C VAL A 41 -3.26 -12.08 -1.45
N LEU A 42 -3.28 -13.29 -2.01
CA LEU A 42 -4.22 -14.33 -1.59
C LEU A 42 -4.03 -14.70 -0.12
N ARG A 43 -2.80 -14.79 0.34
CA ARG A 43 -2.51 -15.04 1.76
C ARG A 43 -3.02 -13.89 2.63
N PHE A 44 -2.77 -12.66 2.25
CA PHE A 44 -3.23 -11.48 3.00
C PHE A 44 -4.76 -11.40 3.02
N MET A 45 -5.42 -11.75 1.92
CA MET A 45 -6.89 -11.82 1.88
C MET A 45 -7.43 -12.83 2.88
N GLY A 46 -6.80 -14.01 2.96
CA GLY A 46 -7.20 -15.05 3.91
C GLY A 46 -7.00 -14.65 5.37
N GLU A 47 -6.09 -13.72 5.64
CA GLU A 47 -5.78 -13.23 6.98
C GLU A 47 -6.46 -11.89 7.30
N GLN A 48 -7.30 -11.39 6.40
CA GLN A 48 -7.95 -10.08 6.51
C GLN A 48 -6.93 -8.93 6.65
N ARG A 49 -5.88 -8.99 5.84
CA ARG A 49 -4.81 -7.98 5.77
C ARG A 49 -4.79 -7.25 4.44
N ALA A 50 -5.79 -7.47 3.60
CA ALA A 50 -5.93 -6.86 2.29
C ALA A 50 -7.17 -5.98 2.28
N LEU A 51 -6.98 -4.70 2.03
CA LEU A 51 -8.07 -3.71 1.96
C LEU A 51 -8.21 -3.23 0.53
N CYS A 52 -9.43 -2.94 0.11
CA CYS A 52 -9.67 -2.39 -1.23
C CYS A 52 -10.84 -1.43 -1.26
N VAL A 53 -10.87 -0.64 -2.33
CA VAL A 53 -12.01 0.18 -2.73
C VAL A 53 -12.41 -0.31 -4.11
N LYS A 54 -13.70 -0.48 -4.33
CA LYS A 54 -14.24 -0.95 -5.61
C LYS A 54 -15.20 0.06 -6.22
N ASP A 55 -15.23 0.09 -7.54
CA ASP A 55 -16.26 0.76 -8.33
C ASP A 55 -17.04 -0.37 -9.01
N GLY A 56 -18.22 -0.68 -8.49
CA GLY A 56 -18.93 -1.91 -8.86
C GLY A 56 -18.10 -3.12 -8.47
N ASP A 57 -17.75 -3.96 -9.44
CA ASP A 57 -16.92 -5.14 -9.21
C ASP A 57 -15.42 -4.88 -9.49
N LYS A 58 -15.10 -3.66 -9.93
CA LYS A 58 -13.72 -3.31 -10.29
C LYS A 58 -12.97 -2.78 -9.08
N VAL A 59 -11.84 -3.40 -8.76
CA VAL A 59 -10.93 -2.91 -7.72
C VAL A 59 -10.18 -1.69 -8.26
N ILE A 60 -10.34 -0.55 -7.59
CA ILE A 60 -9.72 0.72 -7.98
C ILE A 60 -8.70 1.25 -6.98
N GLY A 61 -8.62 0.65 -5.81
CA GLY A 61 -7.60 0.96 -4.82
C GLY A 61 -7.32 -0.24 -3.95
N VAL A 62 -6.06 -0.43 -3.56
CA VAL A 62 -5.62 -1.59 -2.77
C VAL A 62 -4.63 -1.17 -1.71
N LEU A 63 -4.64 -1.89 -0.59
CA LEU A 63 -3.66 -1.73 0.47
C LEU A 63 -3.43 -3.08 1.15
N LEU A 64 -2.17 -3.44 1.33
CA LEU A 64 -1.78 -4.59 2.14
C LEU A 64 -1.11 -4.09 3.41
N LEU A 65 -1.44 -4.71 4.54
CA LEU A 65 -0.83 -4.37 5.82
C LEU A 65 -0.34 -5.61 6.56
N SER A 66 0.66 -5.41 7.42
CA SER A 66 1.20 -6.46 8.27
C SER A 66 1.01 -6.07 9.74
N LYS A 67 0.23 -6.85 10.49
CA LYS A 67 0.09 -6.62 11.93
C LYS A 67 1.32 -7.11 12.68
N LYS A 68 1.96 -8.15 12.17
CA LYS A 68 3.19 -8.68 12.77
C LYS A 68 4.30 -7.63 12.80
N HIS A 69 4.47 -6.90 11.71
CA HIS A 69 5.51 -5.87 11.60
C HIS A 69 4.97 -4.45 11.81
N ASN A 70 3.68 -4.32 12.05
CA ASN A 70 2.99 -3.05 12.25
C ASN A 70 3.31 -2.06 11.11
N MET A 71 3.11 -2.51 9.88
CA MET A 71 3.52 -1.74 8.71
C MET A 71 2.51 -1.83 7.57
N ILE A 72 2.58 -0.84 6.68
CA ILE A 72 1.88 -0.86 5.40
C ILE A 72 2.84 -1.43 4.36
N CYS A 73 2.39 -2.48 3.68
CA CYS A 73 3.25 -3.22 2.74
C CYS A 73 3.08 -2.75 1.30
N CYS A 74 1.89 -2.26 0.96
CA CYS A 74 1.56 -1.87 -0.41
C CYS A 74 0.36 -0.94 -0.38
N LEU A 75 0.37 0.07 -1.24
CA LEU A 75 -0.76 1.00 -1.42
C LEU A 75 -0.75 1.47 -2.86
N ALA A 76 -1.84 1.26 -3.57
CA ALA A 76 -1.95 1.66 -4.97
C ALA A 76 -3.37 2.08 -5.31
N VAL A 77 -3.50 3.03 -6.23
CA VAL A 77 -4.80 3.53 -6.72
C VAL A 77 -4.75 3.56 -8.23
N ASP A 78 -5.87 3.15 -8.86
CA ASP A 78 -6.05 3.26 -10.32
C ASP A 78 -5.79 4.71 -10.74
N PRO A 79 -4.89 4.94 -11.72
CA PRO A 79 -4.60 6.30 -12.20
C PRO A 79 -5.84 7.09 -12.64
N ALA A 80 -6.86 6.42 -13.17
CA ALA A 80 -8.09 7.06 -13.61
C ALA A 80 -8.96 7.54 -12.44
N HIS A 81 -8.70 7.06 -11.23
CA HIS A 81 -9.47 7.38 -10.03
C HIS A 81 -8.69 8.19 -8.99
N ARG A 82 -7.53 8.72 -9.35
CA ARG A 82 -6.73 9.55 -8.44
C ARG A 82 -7.45 10.85 -8.12
N ARG A 83 -7.06 11.48 -6.99
CA ARG A 83 -7.63 12.72 -6.47
C ARG A 83 -9.08 12.59 -5.96
N ASN A 84 -9.54 11.36 -5.74
CA ASN A 84 -10.88 11.08 -5.17
C ASN A 84 -10.80 10.64 -3.71
N GLY A 85 -9.64 10.81 -3.05
CA GLY A 85 -9.48 10.46 -1.65
C GLY A 85 -9.39 8.96 -1.36
N ILE A 86 -9.18 8.13 -2.37
CA ILE A 86 -9.13 6.67 -2.21
C ILE A 86 -7.93 6.24 -1.37
N ALA A 87 -6.74 6.76 -1.67
CA ALA A 87 -5.53 6.44 -0.91
C ALA A 87 -5.67 6.86 0.55
N SER A 88 -6.23 8.04 0.80
CA SER A 88 -6.48 8.54 2.16
C SER A 88 -7.45 7.64 2.92
N ALA A 89 -8.53 7.21 2.27
CA ALA A 89 -9.51 6.32 2.89
C ALA A 89 -8.90 4.97 3.25
N LEU A 90 -8.10 4.40 2.35
CA LEU A 90 -7.38 3.14 2.60
C LEU A 90 -6.41 3.28 3.76
N LEU A 91 -5.64 4.36 3.78
CA LEU A 91 -4.66 4.61 4.84
C LEU A 91 -5.34 4.81 6.19
N GLU A 92 -6.44 5.58 6.24
CA GLU A 92 -7.23 5.76 7.47
C GLU A 92 -7.68 4.42 8.03
N LYS A 93 -8.23 3.55 7.19
CA LYS A 93 -8.69 2.23 7.62
C LYS A 93 -7.53 1.38 8.11
N ALA A 94 -6.40 1.39 7.41
CA ALA A 94 -5.22 0.65 7.81
C ALA A 94 -4.72 1.08 9.18
N LEU A 95 -4.72 2.38 9.46
CA LEU A 95 -4.27 2.91 10.76
C LEU A 95 -5.20 2.50 11.89
N LEU A 96 -6.48 2.24 11.62
CA LEU A 96 -7.40 1.68 12.62
C LEU A 96 -7.13 0.21 12.90
N GLU A 97 -6.55 -0.51 11.94
CA GLU A 97 -6.23 -1.93 12.07
C GLU A 97 -4.86 -2.18 12.72
N LEU A 98 -3.97 -1.20 12.65
CA LEU A 98 -2.60 -1.32 13.17
C LEU A 98 -2.50 -0.79 14.59
N ASP A 99 -1.40 -1.12 15.28
CA ASP A 99 -1.18 -0.74 16.68
C ASP A 99 -0.60 0.68 16.75
N ARG A 100 -1.44 1.64 17.17
CA ARG A 100 -1.07 3.06 17.25
C ARG A 100 -0.16 3.36 18.46
N SER A 101 -0.01 2.41 19.39
CA SER A 101 0.91 2.59 20.52
C SER A 101 2.36 2.34 20.12
N LYS A 102 2.59 1.77 18.94
CA LYS A 102 3.91 1.47 18.40
C LYS A 102 4.10 2.23 17.09
N ASN A 103 5.36 2.32 16.65
CA ASN A 103 5.65 2.94 15.36
C ASN A 103 5.03 2.13 14.22
N ILE A 104 4.46 2.85 13.27
CA ILE A 104 3.95 2.26 12.02
C ILE A 104 4.86 2.72 10.90
N THR A 105 5.30 1.79 10.06
CA THR A 105 6.23 2.08 8.98
C THR A 105 5.63 1.80 7.61
N VAL A 106 6.16 2.47 6.61
CA VAL A 106 5.90 2.24 5.19
C VAL A 106 7.13 2.67 4.42
N THR A 107 7.44 2.00 3.32
CA THR A 107 8.53 2.43 2.43
C THR A 107 7.95 3.00 1.15
N THR A 108 8.60 4.01 0.61
CA THR A 108 8.24 4.62 -0.67
C THR A 108 9.49 5.17 -1.35
N PHE A 109 9.32 5.82 -2.47
CA PHE A 109 10.42 6.37 -3.26
C PHE A 109 11.11 7.52 -2.51
N ARG A 110 12.38 7.78 -2.87
CA ARG A 110 13.16 8.87 -2.28
C ARG A 110 12.68 10.22 -2.79
N GLU A 111 13.11 11.29 -2.09
CA GLU A 111 12.69 12.66 -2.37
C GLU A 111 12.97 13.11 -3.81
N ASN A 112 14.07 12.66 -4.39
CA ASN A 112 14.46 13.05 -5.74
C ASN A 112 13.80 12.22 -6.85
N ASP A 113 12.91 11.29 -6.49
CA ASP A 113 12.19 10.44 -7.43
C ASP A 113 10.79 10.99 -7.67
N GLU A 114 10.45 11.27 -8.94
CA GLU A 114 9.13 11.80 -9.29
C GLU A 114 8.00 10.89 -8.83
N LYS A 115 8.21 9.59 -8.81
CA LYS A 115 7.21 8.61 -8.36
C LYS A 115 6.88 8.76 -6.88
N GLY A 116 7.76 9.41 -6.12
CA GLY A 116 7.58 9.63 -4.68
C GLY A 116 6.72 10.83 -4.34
N VAL A 117 6.47 11.75 -5.26
CA VAL A 117 5.79 13.01 -4.96
C VAL A 117 4.43 12.78 -4.31
N ALA A 118 3.57 11.99 -4.93
CA ALA A 118 2.22 11.74 -4.41
C ALA A 118 2.23 10.91 -3.12
N PRO A 119 2.89 9.74 -3.04
CA PRO A 119 2.86 8.95 -1.81
C PRO A 119 3.56 9.62 -0.64
N ARG A 120 4.70 10.29 -0.87
CA ARG A 120 5.40 11.01 0.21
C ARG A 120 4.51 12.14 0.79
N GLY A 121 3.82 12.88 -0.08
CA GLY A 121 2.88 13.91 0.35
C GLY A 121 1.73 13.34 1.19
N LEU A 122 1.19 12.20 0.77
CA LEU A 122 0.14 11.50 1.50
C LEU A 122 0.61 11.11 2.90
N TYR A 123 1.75 10.44 3.02
CA TYR A 123 2.25 9.99 4.32
C TYR A 123 2.56 11.16 5.24
N LYS A 124 3.13 12.25 4.72
CA LYS A 124 3.39 13.44 5.51
C LYS A 124 2.10 14.08 6.05
N ARG A 125 1.05 14.11 5.24
CA ARG A 125 -0.26 14.63 5.70
C ARG A 125 -0.85 13.80 6.84
N PHE A 126 -0.52 12.51 6.89
CA PHE A 126 -0.97 11.62 7.96
C PHE A 126 -0.06 11.63 9.19
N GLY A 127 0.99 12.45 9.17
CA GLY A 127 1.89 12.59 10.31
C GLY A 127 3.13 11.70 10.27
N PHE A 128 3.34 10.98 9.18
CA PHE A 128 4.56 10.19 9.01
C PHE A 128 5.74 11.14 8.77
N THR A 129 6.91 10.76 9.27
CA THR A 129 8.16 11.49 9.06
C THR A 129 9.15 10.62 8.32
N GLU A 130 10.08 11.27 7.63
CA GLU A 130 11.13 10.59 6.88
C GLU A 130 12.04 9.81 7.83
N GLY A 131 12.27 8.55 7.50
CA GLY A 131 13.18 7.68 8.23
C GLY A 131 14.41 7.34 7.41
N LYS A 132 14.91 6.11 7.58
CA LYS A 132 16.16 5.70 6.96
C LYS A 132 16.04 5.44 5.47
N LEU A 133 17.14 5.64 4.76
CA LEU A 133 17.24 5.29 3.35
C LEU A 133 17.55 3.81 3.22
N LEU A 134 16.84 3.14 2.32
CA LEU A 134 16.96 1.71 2.10
C LEU A 134 17.08 1.42 0.60
N VAL A 135 17.37 0.18 0.28
CA VAL A 135 17.30 -0.33 -1.09
C VAL A 135 16.45 -1.59 -1.07
N GLU A 136 15.40 -1.62 -1.89
CA GLU A 136 14.52 -2.79 -2.03
C GLU A 136 14.52 -3.25 -3.49
N PHE A 137 14.79 -4.53 -3.70
CA PHE A 137 14.87 -5.11 -5.05
C PHE A 137 15.82 -4.32 -5.97
N GLY A 138 16.92 -3.82 -5.39
CA GLY A 138 17.88 -3.01 -6.14
C GLY A 138 17.45 -1.57 -6.39
N TYR A 139 16.30 -1.14 -5.86
CA TYR A 139 15.75 0.20 -6.09
C TYR A 139 15.87 1.07 -4.83
N PRO A 140 16.32 2.34 -4.97
CA PRO A 140 16.41 3.25 -3.81
C PRO A 140 15.05 3.63 -3.27
N VAL A 141 14.83 3.39 -1.99
CA VAL A 141 13.58 3.76 -1.30
C VAL A 141 13.90 4.43 0.03
N GLN A 142 12.88 4.92 0.70
CA GLN A 142 12.98 5.53 2.02
C GLN A 142 11.86 5.03 2.92
N GLU A 143 12.18 4.69 4.14
CA GLU A 143 11.20 4.35 5.15
C GLU A 143 10.57 5.63 5.70
N PHE A 144 9.24 5.61 5.86
CA PHE A 144 8.50 6.64 6.57
C PHE A 144 7.96 6.04 7.86
N VAL A 145 7.93 6.84 8.93
CA VAL A 145 7.56 6.37 10.26
C VAL A 145 6.48 7.26 10.85
N LEU A 146 5.38 6.64 11.26
CA LEU A 146 4.39 7.28 12.12
C LEU A 146 4.69 6.85 13.55
N ARG A 147 5.13 7.77 14.37
CA ARG A 147 5.56 7.48 15.74
C ARG A 147 4.39 6.99 16.59
N GLY A 148 4.64 5.98 17.42
CA GLY A 148 3.64 5.49 18.35
C GLY A 148 3.26 6.56 19.38
N LYS A 149 1.98 6.53 19.77
CA LYS A 149 1.49 7.46 20.80
C LYS A 149 1.93 6.95 22.17
N VAL A 150 2.64 7.82 22.88
CA VAL A 150 3.03 7.55 24.28
C VAL A 150 1.88 8.03 25.15
N GLN A 151 1.41 7.14 26.03
CA GLN A 151 0.38 7.51 27.01
C GLN A 151 1.03 8.02 28.28
#